data_162dedc6925fc27c8c3a2f8e7f21b9ad
#
_entry.id   162dedc6925fc27c8c3a2f8e7f21b9ad
#
_cell.length_a   1.000
_cell.length_b   1.000
_cell.length_c   1.000
_cell.angle_alpha   90.00
_cell.angle_beta   90.00
_cell.angle_gamma   90.00
#
_symmetry.space_group_name_H-M   'P 1'
#
loop_
_entity.id
_entity.type
_entity.pdbx_description
1 polymer ?
#
loop_
_entity_poly.entity_id
_entity_poly.type
_entity_poly.pdbx_seq_one_letter_code
_entity_poly.pdbx_strand_id
1 'polypeptide(L)'
;AVRGIDLDLNAKEITALVGANGAGKSTTLLALSGLLPKARGRVLFEGEDITNLAPHQLVARGIVQVPEGRAILTTMTVQENLELGAYRRGLKNVGPDLEYVFNLFPRLKERITGIAGNLSGGEQQMLAIGRALMAKPRLLLLDEPSMGLAPIVVQEIFRSLRAINADGLTLFLVEQNVRQALKIAQSGYVLENGAMALTGTGRELLGHPRVLEAYLGA
;
A
#
# COMPACT_ATOMS: atom_id res chain seq x y z
N ALA A 1 19.97 2.58 -5.03
CA ALA A 1 19.55 1.27 -5.51
C ALA A 1 19.61 0.29 -4.33
N VAL A 2 18.71 -0.68 -4.33
CA VAL A 2 18.65 -1.73 -3.31
C VAL A 2 19.87 -2.66 -3.48
N ARG A 3 20.53 -2.99 -2.36
CA ARG A 3 21.80 -3.71 -2.35
C ARG A 3 21.67 -5.21 -2.00
N GLY A 4 20.46 -5.74 -2.13
CA GLY A 4 20.08 -7.06 -1.65
C GLY A 4 19.44 -6.94 -0.27
N ILE A 5 18.17 -7.34 -0.21
CA ILE A 5 17.38 -7.35 1.02
C ILE A 5 16.60 -8.64 1.07
N ASP A 6 16.45 -9.19 2.26
CA ASP A 6 15.56 -10.29 2.55
C ASP A 6 14.44 -9.76 3.44
N LEU A 7 13.19 -10.06 3.08
CA LEU A 7 12.02 -9.69 3.87
C LEU A 7 10.90 -10.72 3.71
N ASP A 8 10.17 -10.91 4.77
CA ASP A 8 9.02 -11.80 4.83
C ASP A 8 7.76 -10.99 5.14
N LEU A 9 6.67 -11.34 4.49
CA LEU A 9 5.34 -10.78 4.75
C LEU A 9 4.43 -11.89 5.25
N ASN A 10 4.01 -11.79 6.51
CA ASN A 10 3.06 -12.74 7.07
C ASN A 10 1.65 -12.47 6.56
N ALA A 11 0.92 -13.54 6.24
CA ALA A 11 -0.47 -13.42 5.81
C ALA A 11 -1.32 -12.75 6.89
N LYS A 12 -2.23 -11.86 6.45
CA LYS A 12 -3.16 -11.11 7.31
C LYS A 12 -2.50 -10.16 8.30
N GLU A 13 -1.24 -9.79 8.08
CA GLU A 13 -0.54 -8.77 8.85
C GLU A 13 -0.29 -7.50 8.02
N ILE A 14 -0.04 -6.41 8.71
CA ILE A 14 0.56 -5.21 8.14
C ILE A 14 2.06 -5.29 8.39
N THR A 15 2.84 -5.38 7.33
CA THR A 15 4.29 -5.23 7.38
C THR A 15 4.67 -3.85 6.88
N ALA A 16 5.45 -3.10 7.66
CA ALA A 16 5.92 -1.78 7.26
C ALA A 16 7.39 -1.80 6.82
N LEU A 17 7.69 -1.18 5.69
CA LEU A 17 9.03 -0.84 5.26
C LEU A 17 9.22 0.66 5.38
N VAL A 18 10.06 1.09 6.31
CA VAL A 18 10.28 2.51 6.61
C VAL A 18 11.72 2.91 6.36
N GLY A 19 11.96 4.21 6.19
CA GLY A 19 13.30 4.76 5.96
C GLY A 19 13.23 6.14 5.30
N ALA A 20 14.38 6.81 5.24
CA ALA A 20 14.50 8.12 4.60
C ALA A 20 14.20 8.09 3.10
N ASN A 21 14.00 9.26 2.50
CA ASN A 21 13.90 9.39 1.05
C ASN A 21 15.19 8.91 0.38
N GLY A 22 15.05 8.18 -0.72
CA GLY A 22 16.18 7.58 -1.42
C GLY A 22 16.73 6.29 -0.80
N ALA A 23 16.20 5.81 0.33
CA ALA A 23 16.66 4.57 0.96
C ALA A 23 16.43 3.31 0.09
N GLY A 24 15.53 3.37 -0.90
CA GLY A 24 15.22 2.24 -1.80
C GLY A 24 13.83 1.65 -1.60
N LYS A 25 12.98 2.27 -0.79
CA LYS A 25 11.63 1.79 -0.45
C LYS A 25 10.74 1.56 -1.69
N SER A 26 10.49 2.60 -2.47
CA SER A 26 9.67 2.51 -3.71
C SER A 26 10.32 1.60 -4.74
N THR A 27 11.66 1.57 -4.82
CA THR A 27 12.39 0.63 -5.68
C THR A 27 12.08 -0.83 -5.31
N THR A 28 12.05 -1.14 -4.01
CA THR A 28 11.67 -2.47 -3.51
C THR A 28 10.24 -2.82 -3.94
N LEU A 29 9.32 -1.88 -3.76
CA LEU A 29 7.91 -2.07 -4.07
C LEU A 29 7.68 -2.25 -5.58
N LEU A 30 8.33 -1.45 -6.42
CA LEU A 30 8.30 -1.58 -7.88
C LEU A 30 8.90 -2.91 -8.36
N ALA A 31 9.94 -3.40 -7.69
CA ALA A 31 10.51 -4.72 -7.99
C ALA A 31 9.54 -5.86 -7.62
N LEU A 32 8.82 -5.75 -6.48
CA LEU A 32 7.81 -6.73 -6.07
C LEU A 32 6.61 -6.74 -7.01
N SER A 33 6.17 -5.59 -7.49
CA SER A 33 5.04 -5.46 -8.43
C SER A 33 5.41 -5.75 -9.90
N GLY A 34 6.67 -6.12 -10.18
CA GLY A 34 7.14 -6.45 -11.52
C GLY A 34 7.30 -5.24 -12.46
N LEU A 35 7.16 -4.02 -11.93
CA LEU A 35 7.35 -2.77 -12.69
C LEU A 35 8.82 -2.39 -12.87
N LEU A 36 9.69 -2.93 -12.00
CA LEU A 36 11.13 -2.78 -12.11
C LEU A 36 11.80 -4.16 -12.19
N PRO A 37 12.66 -4.41 -13.19
CA PRO A 37 13.36 -5.70 -13.28
C PRO A 37 14.31 -5.88 -12.09
N LYS A 38 14.36 -7.12 -11.59
CA LYS A 38 15.26 -7.55 -10.53
C LYS A 38 16.58 -8.03 -11.14
N ALA A 39 17.71 -7.50 -10.66
CA ALA A 39 19.03 -7.94 -11.13
C ALA A 39 19.37 -9.36 -10.65
N ARG A 40 18.89 -9.74 -9.46
CA ARG A 40 19.06 -11.07 -8.84
C ARG A 40 18.12 -11.22 -7.64
N GLY A 41 18.09 -12.41 -7.07
CA GLY A 41 17.19 -12.76 -5.97
C GLY A 41 15.92 -13.45 -6.46
N ARG A 42 15.06 -13.83 -5.52
CA ARG A 42 13.78 -14.48 -5.77
C ARG A 42 12.67 -13.79 -5.01
N VAL A 43 11.47 -13.84 -5.56
CA VAL A 43 10.24 -13.44 -4.87
C VAL A 43 9.32 -14.65 -4.87
N LEU A 44 8.90 -15.07 -3.69
CA LEU A 44 7.94 -16.15 -3.50
C LEU A 44 6.63 -15.54 -2.98
N PHE A 45 5.52 -15.97 -3.55
CA PHE A 45 4.19 -15.63 -3.08
C PHE A 45 3.40 -16.91 -2.86
N GLU A 46 3.07 -17.19 -1.60
CA GLU A 46 2.37 -18.42 -1.18
C GLU A 46 3.06 -19.70 -1.70
N GLY A 47 4.38 -19.71 -1.67
CA GLY A 47 5.21 -20.82 -2.11
C GLY A 47 5.49 -20.88 -3.63
N GLU A 48 4.79 -20.05 -4.42
CA GLU A 48 5.04 -19.97 -5.87
C GLU A 48 6.14 -18.94 -6.18
N ASP A 49 7.07 -19.29 -7.06
CA ASP A 49 8.07 -18.35 -7.57
C ASP A 49 7.45 -17.39 -8.59
N ILE A 50 7.35 -16.13 -8.19
CA ILE A 50 6.76 -15.04 -8.99
C ILE A 50 7.82 -14.06 -9.51
N THR A 51 9.11 -14.40 -9.39
CA THR A 51 10.23 -13.49 -9.64
C THR A 51 10.15 -12.78 -10.99
N ASN A 52 9.79 -13.51 -12.04
CA ASN A 52 9.82 -13.01 -13.41
C ASN A 52 8.43 -12.78 -14.01
N LEU A 53 7.39 -12.77 -13.19
CA LEU A 53 6.04 -12.52 -13.67
C LEU A 53 5.84 -11.06 -14.05
N ALA A 54 5.11 -10.84 -15.14
CA ALA A 54 4.72 -9.51 -15.57
C ALA A 54 3.66 -8.90 -14.61
N PRO A 55 3.56 -7.56 -14.50
CA PRO A 55 2.63 -6.90 -13.57
C PRO A 55 1.18 -7.40 -13.65
N HIS A 56 0.65 -7.60 -14.87
CA HIS A 56 -0.71 -8.10 -15.06
C HIS A 56 -0.90 -9.54 -14.54
N GLN A 57 0.15 -10.36 -14.54
CA GLN A 57 0.14 -11.72 -13.99
C GLN A 57 0.17 -11.69 -12.45
N LEU A 58 0.87 -10.72 -11.85
CA LEU A 58 0.87 -10.49 -10.41
C LEU A 58 -0.50 -10.03 -9.91
N VAL A 59 -1.12 -9.09 -10.62
CA VAL A 59 -2.51 -8.67 -10.34
C VAL A 59 -3.45 -9.88 -10.42
N ALA A 60 -3.22 -10.80 -11.36
CA ALA A 60 -3.98 -12.03 -11.50
C ALA A 60 -3.91 -12.94 -10.26
N ARG A 61 -2.79 -12.91 -9.56
CA ARG A 61 -2.55 -13.66 -8.32
C ARG A 61 -3.01 -12.93 -7.08
N GLY A 62 -3.56 -11.72 -7.25
CA GLY A 62 -4.06 -10.90 -6.15
C GLY A 62 -3.00 -10.00 -5.51
N ILE A 63 -1.89 -9.72 -6.18
CA ILE A 63 -0.91 -8.72 -5.74
C ILE A 63 -1.23 -7.40 -6.43
N VAL A 64 -1.72 -6.42 -5.69
CA VAL A 64 -2.16 -5.13 -6.23
C VAL A 64 -1.38 -4.01 -5.56
N GLN A 65 -0.95 -3.02 -6.35
CA GLN A 65 -0.22 -1.86 -5.85
C GLN A 65 -1.06 -0.59 -5.95
N VAL A 66 -1.02 0.21 -4.88
CA VAL A 66 -1.35 1.64 -4.89
C VAL A 66 -0.03 2.39 -4.95
N PRO A 67 0.31 3.00 -6.09
CA PRO A 67 1.59 3.68 -6.24
C PRO A 67 1.58 5.05 -5.55
N GLU A 68 2.76 5.59 -5.32
CA GLU A 68 2.94 7.01 -5.00
C GLU A 68 2.25 7.90 -6.07
N GLY A 69 1.70 9.04 -5.66
CA GLY A 69 0.99 9.93 -6.59
C GLY A 69 -0.41 9.46 -6.99
N ARG A 70 -0.96 8.40 -6.32
CA ARG A 70 -2.35 7.93 -6.40
C ARG A 70 -2.74 7.28 -7.73
N ALA A 71 -2.19 7.74 -8.86
CA ALA A 71 -2.46 7.25 -10.22
C ALA A 71 -3.96 7.06 -10.54
N ILE A 72 -4.82 7.98 -10.08
CA ILE A 72 -6.24 7.98 -10.42
C ILE A 72 -6.45 8.49 -11.85
N LEU A 73 -7.56 8.10 -12.47
CA LEU A 73 -7.96 8.62 -13.78
C LEU A 73 -8.81 9.87 -13.57
N THR A 74 -8.16 11.03 -13.67
CA THR A 74 -8.72 12.33 -13.28
C THR A 74 -9.90 12.79 -14.13
N THR A 75 -10.03 12.30 -15.35
CA THR A 75 -11.14 12.62 -16.30
C THR A 75 -12.35 11.71 -16.13
N MET A 76 -12.23 10.62 -15.40
CA MET A 76 -13.30 9.68 -15.12
C MET A 76 -14.01 10.05 -13.80
N THR A 77 -15.23 9.55 -13.63
CA THR A 77 -15.97 9.64 -12.39
C THR A 77 -15.34 8.79 -11.29
N VAL A 78 -15.75 9.02 -10.04
CA VAL A 78 -15.37 8.16 -8.90
C VAL A 78 -15.82 6.72 -9.14
N GLN A 79 -17.07 6.53 -9.59
CA GLN A 79 -17.61 5.20 -9.90
C GLN A 79 -16.77 4.49 -10.97
N GLU A 80 -16.52 5.11 -12.10
CA GLU A 80 -15.74 4.52 -13.19
C GLU A 80 -14.31 4.15 -12.73
N ASN A 81 -13.67 4.99 -11.91
CA ASN A 81 -12.37 4.65 -11.30
C ASN A 81 -12.46 3.39 -10.45
N LEU A 82 -13.49 3.25 -9.60
CA LEU A 82 -13.68 2.07 -8.75
C LEU A 82 -13.96 0.82 -9.61
N GLU A 83 -14.89 0.91 -10.56
CA GLU A 83 -15.26 -0.19 -11.44
C GLU A 83 -14.07 -0.70 -12.27
N LEU A 84 -13.17 0.21 -12.70
CA LEU A 84 -11.94 -0.17 -13.38
C LEU A 84 -11.05 -1.09 -12.52
N GLY A 85 -11.05 -0.94 -11.19
CA GLY A 85 -10.37 -1.85 -10.29
C GLY A 85 -10.87 -3.29 -10.37
N ALA A 86 -12.14 -3.47 -10.70
CA ALA A 86 -12.78 -4.79 -10.89
C ALA A 86 -12.67 -5.33 -12.33
N TYR A 87 -12.10 -4.57 -13.28
CA TYR A 87 -12.10 -4.88 -14.72
C TYR A 87 -11.71 -6.34 -15.01
N ARG A 88 -10.65 -6.84 -14.38
CA ARG A 88 -10.16 -8.20 -14.60
C ARG A 88 -11.14 -9.30 -14.12
N ARG A 89 -11.90 -9.02 -13.05
CA ARG A 89 -12.90 -9.95 -12.49
C ARG A 89 -14.22 -9.89 -13.23
N GLY A 90 -14.39 -8.86 -14.06
CA GLY A 90 -15.65 -8.49 -14.69
C GLY A 90 -16.53 -7.68 -13.73
N LEU A 91 -17.44 -6.91 -14.33
CA LEU A 91 -18.31 -5.97 -13.60
C LEU A 91 -19.59 -6.63 -13.03
N LYS A 92 -19.77 -7.93 -13.21
CA LYS A 92 -20.91 -8.65 -12.62
C LYS A 92 -20.73 -8.72 -11.10
N ASN A 93 -21.78 -8.30 -10.37
CA ASN A 93 -21.84 -8.34 -8.90
C ASN A 93 -20.79 -7.47 -8.18
N VAL A 94 -20.42 -6.30 -8.71
CA VAL A 94 -19.53 -5.34 -8.05
C VAL A 94 -20.21 -4.54 -6.92
N GLY A 95 -21.53 -4.57 -6.83
CA GLY A 95 -22.32 -3.83 -5.83
C GLY A 95 -21.83 -4.03 -4.39
N PRO A 96 -21.69 -5.27 -3.90
CA PRO A 96 -21.17 -5.51 -2.54
C PRO A 96 -19.75 -4.97 -2.33
N ASP A 97 -18.90 -5.00 -3.36
CA ASP A 97 -17.54 -4.48 -3.28
C ASP A 97 -17.52 -2.96 -3.22
N LEU A 98 -18.40 -2.29 -3.98
CA LEU A 98 -18.61 -0.84 -3.90
C LEU A 98 -19.11 -0.43 -2.53
N GLU A 99 -20.11 -1.12 -1.97
CA GLU A 99 -20.60 -0.84 -0.62
C GLU A 99 -19.51 -1.03 0.44
N TYR A 100 -18.66 -2.05 0.32
CA TYR A 100 -17.50 -2.22 1.20
C TYR A 100 -16.56 -1.00 1.14
N VAL A 101 -16.22 -0.54 -0.07
CA VAL A 101 -15.38 0.66 -0.27
C VAL A 101 -16.05 1.92 0.30
N PHE A 102 -17.37 2.07 0.12
CA PHE A 102 -18.11 3.23 0.66
C PHE A 102 -18.25 3.21 2.17
N ASN A 103 -18.29 2.03 2.80
CA ASN A 103 -18.26 1.91 4.25
C ASN A 103 -16.89 2.33 4.82
N LEU A 104 -15.80 2.03 4.11
CA LEU A 104 -14.46 2.50 4.47
C LEU A 104 -14.26 4.00 4.19
N PHE A 105 -14.83 4.50 3.10
CA PHE A 105 -14.64 5.84 2.58
C PHE A 105 -15.96 6.49 2.19
N PRO A 106 -16.81 6.93 3.16
CA PRO A 106 -18.15 7.48 2.89
C PRO A 106 -18.14 8.68 1.93
N ARG A 107 -17.08 9.49 1.97
CA ARG A 107 -16.91 10.64 1.07
C ARG A 107 -16.91 10.27 -0.41
N LEU A 108 -16.47 9.06 -0.76
CA LEU A 108 -16.52 8.58 -2.14
C LEU A 108 -17.95 8.30 -2.60
N LYS A 109 -18.81 7.80 -1.69
CA LYS A 109 -20.24 7.60 -1.98
C LYS A 109 -20.95 8.90 -2.27
N GLU A 110 -20.69 9.94 -1.47
CA GLU A 110 -21.26 11.28 -1.67
C GLU A 110 -20.89 11.90 -3.02
N ARG A 111 -19.78 11.46 -3.61
CA ARG A 111 -19.20 12.00 -4.83
C ARG A 111 -19.16 11.00 -5.99
N ILE A 112 -19.96 9.94 -5.94
CA ILE A 112 -19.87 8.79 -6.84
C ILE A 112 -19.93 9.13 -8.33
N THR A 113 -20.79 10.09 -8.69
CA THR A 113 -20.93 10.59 -10.07
C THR A 113 -20.01 11.76 -10.42
N GLY A 114 -19.27 12.27 -9.43
CA GLY A 114 -18.34 13.39 -9.61
C GLY A 114 -17.08 12.98 -10.32
N ILE A 115 -16.48 13.91 -11.05
CA ILE A 115 -15.19 13.73 -11.73
C ILE A 115 -14.07 13.61 -10.68
N ALA A 116 -13.27 12.55 -10.77
CA ALA A 116 -12.25 12.22 -9.79
C ALA A 116 -11.14 13.30 -9.67
N GLY A 117 -10.87 14.04 -10.73
CA GLY A 117 -9.92 15.14 -10.71
C GLY A 117 -10.32 16.30 -9.79
N ASN A 118 -11.62 16.43 -9.47
CA ASN A 118 -12.16 17.48 -8.60
C ASN A 118 -12.13 17.09 -7.10
N LEU A 119 -11.68 15.88 -6.77
CA LEU A 119 -11.51 15.43 -5.39
C LEU A 119 -10.31 16.11 -4.73
N SER A 120 -10.40 16.33 -3.42
CA SER A 120 -9.24 16.69 -2.62
C SER A 120 -8.16 15.63 -2.67
N GLY A 121 -6.91 15.99 -2.34
CA GLY A 121 -5.81 15.01 -2.33
C GLY A 121 -6.06 13.80 -1.44
N GLY A 122 -6.75 13.97 -0.31
CA GLY A 122 -7.14 12.88 0.58
C GLY A 122 -8.21 11.97 -0.04
N GLU A 123 -9.26 12.55 -0.63
CA GLU A 123 -10.29 11.78 -1.33
C GLU A 123 -9.73 11.02 -2.53
N GLN A 124 -8.77 11.61 -3.25
CA GLN A 124 -8.06 10.92 -4.33
C GLN A 124 -7.27 9.72 -3.83
N GLN A 125 -6.64 9.83 -2.65
CA GLN A 125 -5.93 8.72 -2.01
C GLN A 125 -6.90 7.60 -1.59
N MET A 126 -8.04 7.98 -1.00
CA MET A 126 -9.11 7.03 -0.67
C MET A 126 -9.63 6.32 -1.94
N LEU A 127 -9.81 7.07 -3.03
CA LEU A 127 -10.21 6.51 -4.32
C LEU A 127 -9.18 5.52 -4.87
N ALA A 128 -7.88 5.83 -4.79
CA ALA A 128 -6.81 4.94 -5.24
C ALA A 128 -6.79 3.62 -4.44
N ILE A 129 -6.95 3.69 -3.11
CA ILE A 129 -7.06 2.52 -2.25
C ILE A 129 -8.36 1.76 -2.56
N GLY A 130 -9.49 2.43 -2.66
CA GLY A 130 -10.78 1.83 -3.01
C GLY A 130 -10.73 1.08 -4.34
N ARG A 131 -10.15 1.69 -5.37
CA ARG A 131 -9.94 1.04 -6.67
C ARG A 131 -9.09 -0.23 -6.56
N ALA A 132 -8.04 -0.21 -5.75
CA ALA A 132 -7.22 -1.39 -5.52
C ALA A 132 -8.01 -2.51 -4.81
N LEU A 133 -8.85 -2.18 -3.84
CA LEU A 133 -9.73 -3.13 -3.14
C LEU A 133 -10.75 -3.78 -4.06
N MET A 134 -11.25 -3.06 -5.07
CA MET A 134 -12.16 -3.62 -6.10
C MET A 134 -11.54 -4.79 -6.88
N ALA A 135 -10.22 -4.92 -6.92
CA ALA A 135 -9.55 -6.08 -7.49
C ALA A 135 -9.62 -7.33 -6.60
N LYS A 136 -10.09 -7.24 -5.36
CA LYS A 136 -10.05 -8.30 -4.31
C LYS A 136 -8.64 -8.84 -4.11
N PRO A 137 -7.69 -7.99 -3.72
CA PRO A 137 -6.31 -8.41 -3.54
C PRO A 137 -6.16 -9.41 -2.38
N ARG A 138 -5.12 -10.23 -2.44
CA ARG A 138 -4.59 -11.06 -1.34
C ARG A 138 -3.44 -10.35 -0.63
N LEU A 139 -2.71 -9.52 -1.38
CA LEU A 139 -1.65 -8.64 -0.90
C LEU A 139 -1.81 -7.27 -1.53
N LEU A 140 -1.95 -6.25 -0.69
CA LEU A 140 -2.00 -4.86 -1.10
C LEU A 140 -0.67 -4.17 -0.78
N LEU A 141 0.00 -3.68 -1.82
CA LEU A 141 1.24 -2.91 -1.74
C LEU A 141 0.88 -1.42 -1.75
N LEU A 142 1.36 -0.66 -0.77
CA LEU A 142 1.04 0.75 -0.59
C LEU A 142 2.33 1.57 -0.57
N ASP A 143 2.48 2.48 -1.52
CA ASP A 143 3.66 3.35 -1.64
C ASP A 143 3.35 4.75 -1.13
N GLU A 144 3.85 5.07 0.05
CA GLU A 144 3.72 6.36 0.74
C GLU A 144 2.29 6.94 0.74
N PRO A 145 1.27 6.16 1.19
CA PRO A 145 -0.12 6.58 1.10
C PRO A 145 -0.47 7.83 1.93
N SER A 146 0.40 8.25 2.84
CA SER A 146 0.19 9.45 3.66
C SER A 146 0.84 10.71 3.09
N MET A 147 1.64 10.60 2.02
CA MET A 147 2.46 11.70 1.54
C MET A 147 1.62 12.87 1.01
N GLY A 148 1.98 14.08 1.47
CA GLY A 148 1.33 15.32 1.03
C GLY A 148 -0.12 15.51 1.50
N LEU A 149 -0.56 14.75 2.52
CA LEU A 149 -1.91 14.85 3.08
C LEU A 149 -1.92 15.61 4.41
N ALA A 150 -3.06 16.26 4.69
CA ALA A 150 -3.28 16.89 5.98
C ALA A 150 -3.33 15.86 7.12
N PRO A 151 -2.86 16.20 8.35
CA PRO A 151 -2.75 15.25 9.46
C PRO A 151 -4.04 14.49 9.78
N ILE A 152 -5.18 15.14 9.67
CA ILE A 152 -6.49 14.51 9.92
C ILE A 152 -6.80 13.42 8.87
N VAL A 153 -6.46 13.68 7.61
CA VAL A 153 -6.66 12.71 6.52
C VAL A 153 -5.69 11.54 6.65
N VAL A 154 -4.44 11.81 7.05
CA VAL A 154 -3.47 10.75 7.37
C VAL A 154 -4.03 9.79 8.42
N GLN A 155 -4.59 10.32 9.51
CA GLN A 155 -5.21 9.49 10.55
C GLN A 155 -6.37 8.64 10.01
N GLU A 156 -7.18 9.20 9.11
CA GLU A 156 -8.30 8.50 8.48
C GLU A 156 -7.80 7.36 7.58
N ILE A 157 -6.80 7.61 6.73
CA ILE A 157 -6.17 6.58 5.89
C ILE A 157 -5.62 5.44 6.76
N PHE A 158 -4.82 5.74 7.78
CA PHE A 158 -4.24 4.70 8.64
C PHE A 158 -5.31 3.93 9.43
N ARG A 159 -6.42 4.57 9.82
CA ARG A 159 -7.57 3.88 10.42
C ARG A 159 -8.20 2.90 9.42
N SER A 160 -8.40 3.32 8.18
CA SER A 160 -8.96 2.48 7.13
C SER A 160 -8.03 1.29 6.81
N LEU A 161 -6.70 1.50 6.75
CA LEU A 161 -5.74 0.40 6.56
C LEU A 161 -5.82 -0.64 7.67
N ARG A 162 -5.99 -0.22 8.93
CA ARG A 162 -6.22 -1.15 10.05
C ARG A 162 -7.52 -1.93 9.90
N ALA A 163 -8.60 -1.27 9.48
CA ALA A 163 -9.89 -1.93 9.26
C ALA A 163 -9.77 -2.99 8.13
N ILE A 164 -9.17 -2.63 7.00
CA ILE A 164 -8.91 -3.51 5.87
C ILE A 164 -8.09 -4.74 6.29
N ASN A 165 -7.06 -4.54 7.13
CA ASN A 165 -6.25 -5.65 7.64
C ASN A 165 -7.03 -6.52 8.64
N ALA A 166 -7.85 -5.93 9.50
CA ALA A 166 -8.73 -6.68 10.43
C ALA A 166 -9.72 -7.57 9.67
N ASP A 167 -10.13 -7.18 8.47
CA ASP A 167 -10.94 -8.01 7.56
C ASP A 167 -10.11 -9.13 6.86
N GLY A 168 -8.83 -9.25 7.19
CA GLY A 168 -7.95 -10.35 6.79
C GLY A 168 -7.09 -10.08 5.56
N LEU A 169 -7.02 -8.85 5.04
CA LEU A 169 -6.12 -8.52 3.93
C LEU A 169 -4.69 -8.31 4.43
N THR A 170 -3.73 -8.90 3.72
CA THR A 170 -2.30 -8.66 3.95
C THR A 170 -1.88 -7.33 3.34
N LEU A 171 -1.20 -6.49 4.12
CA LEU A 171 -0.73 -5.18 3.68
C LEU A 171 0.80 -5.09 3.75
N PHE A 172 1.41 -4.60 2.69
CA PHE A 172 2.80 -4.15 2.70
C PHE A 172 2.84 -2.64 2.52
N LEU A 173 3.19 -1.95 3.59
CA LEU A 173 3.15 -0.50 3.69
C LEU A 173 4.55 0.09 3.63
N VAL A 174 4.83 0.83 2.57
CA VAL A 174 6.05 1.62 2.43
C VAL A 174 5.75 3.05 2.86
N GLU A 175 6.51 3.59 3.82
CA GLU A 175 6.25 4.91 4.39
C GLU A 175 7.52 5.65 4.82
N GLN A 176 7.47 6.97 4.67
CA GLN A 176 8.43 7.87 5.30
C GLN A 176 7.97 8.27 6.71
N ASN A 177 6.67 8.27 6.98
CA ASN A 177 6.11 8.53 8.30
C ASN A 177 6.28 7.32 9.22
N VAL A 178 7.51 7.12 9.70
CA VAL A 178 7.92 5.97 10.50
C VAL A 178 6.99 5.73 11.68
N ARG A 179 6.65 6.80 12.41
CA ARG A 179 5.80 6.71 13.61
C ARG A 179 4.42 6.16 13.31
N GLN A 180 3.77 6.63 12.25
CA GLN A 180 2.42 6.19 11.90
C GLN A 180 2.45 4.76 11.34
N ALA A 181 3.40 4.44 10.48
CA ALA A 181 3.53 3.12 9.89
C ALA A 181 3.76 2.03 10.96
N LEU A 182 4.75 2.25 11.83
CA LEU A 182 5.10 1.28 12.88
C LEU A 182 4.01 1.14 13.96
N LYS A 183 3.18 2.18 14.19
CA LYS A 183 2.03 2.09 15.13
C LYS A 183 0.96 1.09 14.70
N ILE A 184 0.82 0.82 13.40
CA ILE A 184 -0.21 -0.10 12.90
C ILE A 184 0.37 -1.43 12.43
N ALA A 185 1.69 -1.51 12.25
CA ALA A 185 2.36 -2.70 11.73
C ALA A 185 2.60 -3.75 12.84
N GLN A 186 2.36 -5.01 12.50
CA GLN A 186 2.76 -6.15 13.32
C GLN A 186 4.26 -6.39 13.18
N SER A 187 4.80 -6.30 11.97
CA SER A 187 6.22 -6.45 11.66
C SER A 187 6.73 -5.24 10.88
N GLY A 188 8.00 -4.93 10.99
CA GLY A 188 8.60 -3.79 10.34
C GLY A 188 10.06 -3.98 9.97
N TYR A 189 10.45 -3.24 8.96
CA TYR A 189 11.79 -3.19 8.41
C TYR A 189 12.23 -1.74 8.27
N VAL A 190 13.46 -1.44 8.69
CA VAL A 190 14.08 -0.13 8.48
C VAL A 190 15.11 -0.25 7.39
N LEU A 191 14.92 0.48 6.30
CA LEU A 191 15.80 0.49 5.14
C LEU A 191 16.69 1.75 5.16
N GLU A 192 17.99 1.57 5.11
CA GLU A 192 18.98 2.64 5.04
C GLU A 192 19.95 2.40 3.88
N ASN A 193 20.11 3.37 3.00
CA ASN A 193 21.08 3.32 1.89
C ASN A 193 20.98 2.04 1.03
N GLY A 194 19.78 1.50 0.87
CA GLY A 194 19.51 0.31 0.06
C GLY A 194 19.79 -1.02 0.77
N ALA A 195 20.05 -1.02 2.07
CA ALA A 195 20.28 -2.22 2.88
C ALA A 195 19.31 -2.26 4.08
N MET A 196 19.00 -3.47 4.54
CA MET A 196 18.19 -3.66 5.74
C MET A 196 19.02 -3.30 6.97
N ALA A 197 18.59 -2.26 7.72
CA ALA A 197 19.29 -1.77 8.90
C ALA A 197 18.75 -2.39 10.20
N LEU A 198 17.42 -2.52 10.31
CA LEU A 198 16.74 -3.10 11.48
C LEU A 198 15.51 -3.89 11.04
N THR A 199 15.18 -4.92 11.81
CA THR A 199 13.98 -5.75 11.67
C THR A 199 13.41 -6.02 13.04
N GLY A 200 12.09 -6.03 13.17
CA GLY A 200 11.41 -6.34 14.44
C GLY A 200 9.91 -6.10 14.36
N THR A 201 9.22 -6.24 15.46
CA THR A 201 7.82 -5.83 15.56
C THR A 201 7.70 -4.31 15.49
N GLY A 202 6.56 -3.79 15.04
CA GLY A 202 6.32 -2.34 15.02
C GLY A 202 6.54 -1.69 16.38
N ARG A 203 6.18 -2.39 17.48
CA ARG A 203 6.37 -1.91 18.85
C ARG A 203 7.85 -1.83 19.26
N GLU A 204 8.63 -2.87 18.95
CA GLU A 204 10.07 -2.89 19.23
C GLU A 204 10.79 -1.79 18.48
N LEU A 205 10.49 -1.63 17.18
CA LEU A 205 11.11 -0.60 16.34
C LEU A 205 10.75 0.81 16.80
N LEU A 206 9.51 1.06 17.26
CA LEU A 206 9.10 2.35 17.83
C LEU A 206 9.88 2.74 19.09
N GLY A 207 10.34 1.77 19.88
CA GLY A 207 11.16 1.97 21.07
C GLY A 207 12.67 1.89 20.82
N HIS A 208 13.09 1.58 19.60
CA HIS A 208 14.51 1.35 19.29
C HIS A 208 15.30 2.69 19.25
N PRO A 209 16.43 2.84 19.99
CA PRO A 209 17.17 4.10 20.08
C PRO A 209 17.52 4.72 18.73
N ARG A 210 18.01 3.93 17.78
CA ARG A 210 18.34 4.42 16.42
C ARG A 210 17.12 4.94 15.66
N VAL A 211 15.93 4.35 15.85
CA VAL A 211 14.69 4.81 15.22
C VAL A 211 14.21 6.11 15.87
N LEU A 212 14.32 6.19 17.20
CA LEU A 212 13.98 7.40 17.96
C LEU A 212 14.86 8.57 17.50
N GLU A 213 16.16 8.40 17.48
CA GLU A 213 17.13 9.44 17.09
C GLU A 213 16.97 9.85 15.61
N ALA A 214 16.92 8.87 14.68
CA ALA A 214 16.94 9.16 13.25
C ALA A 214 15.60 9.68 12.69
N TYR A 215 14.47 9.29 13.29
CA TYR A 215 13.15 9.51 12.67
C TYR A 215 12.10 10.11 13.59
N LEU A 216 12.27 10.10 14.92
CA LEU A 216 11.23 10.50 15.87
C LEU A 216 11.61 11.74 16.70
N GLY A 217 12.83 12.23 16.56
CA GLY A 217 13.28 13.50 17.18
C GLY A 217 13.40 13.42 18.70
N ALA A 218 13.76 12.27 19.25
CA ALA A 218 13.99 12.05 20.68
C ALA A 218 15.48 11.98 20.97
#